data_822d893d3559ca96bc31d0d1187431da
#
_entry.id   822d893d3559ca96bc31d0d1187431da
#
_cell.length_a   1.000
_cell.length_b   1.000
_cell.length_c   1.000
_cell.angle_alpha   90.00
_cell.angle_beta   90.00
_cell.angle_gamma   90.00
#
_symmetry.space_group_name_H-M   'P 1'
#
loop_
_entity.id
_entity.type
_entity.pdbx_description
1 polymer ?
#
loop_
_entity_poly.entity_id
_entity_poly.type
_entity_poly.pdbx_seq_one_letter_code
_entity_poly.pdbx_strand_id
1 'polypeptide(L)'
;RDVGTAAMLKLRYPDEETSDYGQAALLPGFVDLHTHLENAVLRGIVHDVPYATWIMTMRELSAKLDVADWYDSAILGGLEALSSGITTVADITASGASCTATQKLGMRSVIYREVGAMDRRRVDFAMHQAENDLMHWREEVDSSRVTIGLSPSAVFACHPEMFRKVAQFAKKENVPVALRLAGDREECDFVRYGSSPFSVHSMDTKRGFVEIPPWLPTGTTPVNYALNWGAFESDNVMMVH
;
A
#
# COMPACT_ATOMS: atom_id res chain seq x y z
N ARG A 1 32.96 10.12 -0.55
CA ARG A 1 32.04 11.21 -0.12
C ARG A 1 32.76 12.00 0.94
N ASP A 2 32.75 13.31 0.82
CA ASP A 2 33.46 14.21 1.70
C ASP A 2 32.60 15.43 2.05
N VAL A 3 32.82 16.03 3.18
CA VAL A 3 32.13 17.23 3.65
C VAL A 3 33.15 18.21 4.17
N GLY A 4 33.04 19.48 3.74
CA GLY A 4 33.97 20.53 4.12
C GLY A 4 33.58 21.87 3.57
N THR A 5 34.46 22.88 3.77
CA THR A 5 34.23 24.19 3.14
C THR A 5 34.44 24.09 1.63
N ALA A 6 33.75 24.95 0.88
CA ALA A 6 33.90 24.99 -0.59
C ALA A 6 35.37 25.15 -1.02
N ALA A 7 36.14 25.98 -0.32
CA ALA A 7 37.56 26.18 -0.59
C ALA A 7 38.40 24.91 -0.39
N MET A 8 38.15 24.16 0.71
CA MET A 8 38.83 22.90 0.96
C MET A 8 38.47 21.81 -0.06
N LEU A 9 37.20 21.71 -0.42
CA LEU A 9 36.74 20.70 -1.37
C LEU A 9 37.27 20.99 -2.78
N LYS A 10 37.29 22.24 -3.24
CA LYS A 10 37.89 22.63 -4.53
C LYS A 10 39.38 22.35 -4.61
N LEU A 11 40.10 22.53 -3.50
CA LEU A 11 41.52 22.16 -3.43
C LEU A 11 41.76 20.65 -3.50
N ARG A 12 40.88 19.86 -2.87
CA ARG A 12 40.99 18.40 -2.84
C ARG A 12 40.50 17.72 -4.13
N TYR A 13 39.52 18.33 -4.78
CA TYR A 13 38.87 17.81 -6.00
C TYR A 13 38.82 18.91 -7.07
N PRO A 14 39.98 19.30 -7.65
CA PRO A 14 40.06 20.45 -8.54
C PRO A 14 39.33 20.23 -9.88
N ASP A 15 39.21 18.98 -10.32
CA ASP A 15 38.65 18.59 -11.63
C ASP A 15 37.14 18.27 -11.54
N GLU A 16 36.53 18.33 -10.32
CA GLU A 16 35.11 18.02 -10.14
C GLU A 16 34.22 19.23 -10.45
N GLU A 17 33.13 18.97 -11.16
CA GLU A 17 32.13 19.99 -11.46
C GLU A 17 31.47 20.50 -10.19
N THR A 18 31.34 21.82 -10.07
CA THR A 18 30.76 22.46 -8.89
C THR A 18 29.39 23.02 -9.21
N SER A 19 28.34 22.58 -8.49
CA SER A 19 27.02 23.20 -8.49
C SER A 19 26.86 24.05 -7.23
N ASP A 20 26.63 25.34 -7.39
CA ASP A 20 26.42 26.27 -6.28
C ASP A 20 24.94 26.64 -6.16
N TYR A 21 24.31 26.25 -5.07
CA TYR A 21 22.90 26.54 -4.76
C TYR A 21 22.71 27.75 -3.85
N GLY A 22 23.77 28.54 -3.64
CA GLY A 22 23.73 29.76 -2.78
C GLY A 22 23.48 29.41 -1.31
N GLN A 23 22.57 30.15 -0.68
CA GLN A 23 22.18 29.91 0.72
C GLN A 23 21.09 28.83 0.80
N ALA A 24 21.47 27.59 0.60
CA ALA A 24 20.59 26.43 0.63
C ALA A 24 21.14 25.32 1.55
N ALA A 25 20.24 24.48 2.04
CA ALA A 25 20.59 23.25 2.76
C ALA A 25 20.28 22.05 1.87
N LEU A 26 21.27 21.18 1.67
CA LEU A 26 21.05 19.87 1.03
C LEU A 26 20.63 18.86 2.08
N LEU A 27 19.45 18.29 1.91
CA LEU A 27 18.89 17.28 2.81
C LEU A 27 18.75 15.95 2.08
N PRO A 28 18.74 14.81 2.80
CA PRO A 28 18.26 13.56 2.23
C PRO A 28 16.83 13.72 1.74
N GLY A 29 16.46 13.01 0.66
CA GLY A 29 15.07 12.97 0.20
C GLY A 29 14.15 12.39 1.28
N PHE A 30 12.92 12.86 1.29
CA PHE A 30 11.91 12.38 2.23
C PHE A 30 11.50 10.93 1.94
N VAL A 31 11.05 10.25 2.99
CA VAL A 31 10.50 8.91 2.94
C VAL A 31 9.01 8.99 3.28
N ASP A 32 8.16 8.54 2.37
CA ASP A 32 6.73 8.40 2.61
C ASP A 32 6.39 6.93 2.87
N LEU A 33 5.88 6.64 4.06
CA LEU A 33 5.63 5.29 4.51
C LEU A 33 4.26 4.73 4.11
N HIS A 34 3.42 5.51 3.46
CA HIS A 34 2.12 5.03 2.99
C HIS A 34 1.60 5.82 1.80
N THR A 35 1.66 5.22 0.64
CA THR A 35 1.13 5.78 -0.60
C THR A 35 0.25 4.78 -1.36
N HIS A 36 -0.50 5.31 -2.32
CA HIS A 36 -1.20 4.58 -3.37
C HIS A 36 -0.96 5.33 -4.68
N LEU A 37 0.24 5.23 -5.23
CA LEU A 37 0.64 5.99 -6.43
C LEU A 37 -0.31 5.77 -7.60
N GLU A 38 -0.76 4.52 -7.78
CA GLU A 38 -1.70 4.17 -8.85
C GLU A 38 -3.07 4.87 -8.74
N ASN A 39 -3.42 5.44 -7.58
CA ASN A 39 -4.68 6.15 -7.39
C ASN A 39 -4.59 7.68 -7.70
N ALA A 40 -3.45 8.19 -8.16
CA ALA A 40 -3.24 9.61 -8.39
C ALA A 40 -4.27 10.21 -9.38
N VAL A 41 -4.65 9.49 -10.43
CA VAL A 41 -5.67 9.92 -11.41
C VAL A 41 -7.06 10.11 -10.80
N LEU A 42 -7.35 9.43 -9.69
CA LEU A 42 -8.64 9.48 -9.01
C LEU A 42 -8.73 10.60 -7.97
N ARG A 43 -7.65 11.34 -7.75
CA ARG A 43 -7.59 12.41 -6.74
C ARG A 43 -8.58 13.51 -7.04
N GLY A 44 -9.30 13.94 -6.00
CA GLY A 44 -10.24 15.07 -6.08
C GLY A 44 -11.56 14.76 -6.79
N ILE A 45 -11.76 13.54 -7.30
CA ILE A 45 -13.04 13.14 -7.94
C ILE A 45 -14.14 12.98 -6.90
N VAL A 46 -13.80 12.44 -5.72
CA VAL A 46 -14.73 12.23 -4.61
C VAL A 46 -14.20 12.95 -3.39
N HIS A 47 -14.98 13.86 -2.83
CA HIS A 47 -14.62 14.64 -1.64
C HIS A 47 -15.88 14.92 -0.79
N ASP A 48 -15.66 15.32 0.46
CA ASP A 48 -16.71 15.73 1.40
C ASP A 48 -17.80 14.66 1.64
N VAL A 49 -17.42 13.39 1.60
CA VAL A 49 -18.29 12.23 1.89
C VAL A 49 -17.71 11.36 2.99
N PRO A 50 -18.53 10.57 3.73
CA PRO A 50 -18.04 9.58 4.68
C PRO A 50 -17.09 8.58 4.02
N TYR A 51 -16.13 8.05 4.79
CA TYR A 51 -15.07 7.18 4.26
C TYR A 51 -15.63 5.93 3.55
N ALA A 52 -16.65 5.28 4.10
CA ALA A 52 -17.26 4.12 3.45
C ALA A 52 -17.85 4.48 2.07
N THR A 53 -18.51 5.62 1.95
CA THR A 53 -19.03 6.10 0.66
C THR A 53 -17.88 6.38 -0.31
N TRP A 54 -16.82 7.02 0.18
CA TRP A 54 -15.63 7.33 -0.61
C TRP A 54 -15.01 6.06 -1.19
N ILE A 55 -14.65 5.08 -0.35
CA ILE A 55 -13.97 3.87 -0.79
C ILE A 55 -14.82 3.03 -1.77
N MET A 56 -16.14 3.05 -1.60
CA MET A 56 -17.05 2.35 -2.50
C MET A 56 -17.09 3.00 -3.88
N THR A 57 -17.21 4.32 -3.91
CA THR A 57 -17.19 5.09 -5.17
C THR A 57 -15.83 4.95 -5.86
N MET A 58 -14.72 5.00 -5.10
CA MET A 58 -13.39 4.78 -5.65
C MET A 58 -13.25 3.40 -6.30
N ARG A 59 -13.78 2.34 -5.69
CA ARG A 59 -13.81 1.00 -6.28
C ARG A 59 -14.61 0.92 -7.58
N GLU A 60 -15.73 1.62 -7.67
CA GLU A 60 -16.53 1.68 -8.90
C GLU A 60 -15.82 2.43 -10.03
N LEU A 61 -15.12 3.49 -9.70
CA LEU A 61 -14.31 4.25 -10.66
C LEU A 61 -13.10 3.45 -11.12
N SER A 62 -12.39 2.84 -10.18
CA SER A 62 -11.22 1.98 -10.43
C SER A 62 -11.53 0.82 -11.38
N ALA A 63 -12.73 0.25 -11.30
CA ALA A 63 -13.15 -0.84 -12.19
C ALA A 63 -13.30 -0.44 -13.67
N LYS A 64 -13.20 0.85 -14.00
CA LYS A 64 -13.27 1.39 -15.36
C LYS A 64 -11.89 1.64 -15.97
N LEU A 65 -10.84 1.60 -15.16
CA LEU A 65 -9.47 1.85 -15.59
C LEU A 65 -8.83 0.58 -16.12
N ASP A 66 -8.04 0.71 -17.17
CA ASP A 66 -7.25 -0.37 -17.72
C ASP A 66 -5.80 -0.37 -17.19
N VAL A 67 -4.97 -1.28 -17.68
CA VAL A 67 -3.57 -1.44 -17.24
C VAL A 67 -2.73 -0.20 -17.59
N ALA A 68 -2.99 0.44 -18.73
CA ALA A 68 -2.28 1.62 -19.15
C ALA A 68 -2.64 2.83 -18.28
N ASP A 69 -3.92 2.99 -17.95
CA ASP A 69 -4.40 4.04 -17.05
C ASP A 69 -3.74 3.94 -15.67
N TRP A 70 -3.64 2.72 -15.11
CA TRP A 70 -2.97 2.50 -13.83
C TRP A 70 -1.49 2.84 -13.87
N TYR A 71 -0.81 2.48 -14.97
CA TYR A 71 0.59 2.80 -15.14
C TYR A 71 0.82 4.31 -15.23
N ASP A 72 0.07 5.02 -16.07
CA ASP A 72 0.19 6.46 -16.23
C ASP A 72 -0.15 7.19 -14.92
N SER A 73 -1.15 6.71 -14.20
CA SER A 73 -1.51 7.21 -12.86
C SER A 73 -0.37 7.03 -11.86
N ALA A 74 0.25 5.85 -11.82
CA ALA A 74 1.38 5.59 -10.93
C ALA A 74 2.61 6.45 -11.27
N ILE A 75 2.88 6.70 -12.55
CA ILE A 75 3.91 7.65 -12.99
C ILE A 75 3.58 9.07 -12.51
N LEU A 76 2.34 9.52 -12.68
CA LEU A 76 1.90 10.83 -12.20
C LEU A 76 2.12 10.96 -10.68
N GLY A 77 1.65 9.99 -9.89
CA GLY A 77 1.83 9.98 -8.44
C GLY A 77 3.30 10.00 -8.01
N GLY A 78 4.14 9.23 -8.70
CA GLY A 78 5.59 9.20 -8.45
C GLY A 78 6.29 10.51 -8.81
N LEU A 79 5.91 11.16 -9.92
CA LEU A 79 6.44 12.48 -10.29
C LEU A 79 6.06 13.56 -9.27
N GLU A 80 4.86 13.53 -8.75
CA GLU A 80 4.41 14.46 -7.71
C GLU A 80 5.15 14.22 -6.38
N ALA A 81 5.37 12.96 -6.01
CA ALA A 81 6.19 12.61 -4.86
C ALA A 81 7.61 13.18 -5.01
N LEU A 82 8.25 12.95 -6.16
CA LEU A 82 9.58 13.48 -6.45
C LEU A 82 9.62 15.02 -6.43
N SER A 83 8.62 15.68 -7.02
CA SER A 83 8.54 17.15 -7.01
C SER A 83 8.38 17.73 -5.61
N SER A 84 7.85 16.93 -4.68
CA SER A 84 7.71 17.28 -3.26
C SER A 84 8.93 16.88 -2.42
N GLY A 85 9.99 16.36 -3.05
CA GLY A 85 11.22 15.93 -2.39
C GLY A 85 11.17 14.52 -1.80
N ILE A 86 10.13 13.74 -2.06
CA ILE A 86 10.01 12.34 -1.64
C ILE A 86 10.77 11.46 -2.63
N THR A 87 11.76 10.72 -2.14
CA THR A 87 12.61 9.84 -2.97
C THR A 87 12.45 8.36 -2.65
N THR A 88 11.73 8.07 -1.57
CA THR A 88 11.47 6.71 -1.11
C THR A 88 10.00 6.59 -0.71
N VAL A 89 9.32 5.56 -1.18
CA VAL A 89 7.90 5.32 -0.87
C VAL A 89 7.66 3.91 -0.37
N ALA A 90 6.70 3.76 0.53
CA ALA A 90 6.07 2.49 0.85
C ALA A 90 4.66 2.53 0.25
N ASP A 91 4.45 1.82 -0.86
CA ASP A 91 3.26 1.92 -1.70
C ASP A 91 2.44 0.63 -1.69
N ILE A 92 1.12 0.76 -1.60
CA ILE A 92 0.20 -0.37 -1.70
C ILE A 92 -0.48 -0.32 -3.06
N THR A 93 -0.35 -1.39 -3.83
CA THR A 93 -0.88 -1.51 -5.19
C THR A 93 -1.68 -2.80 -5.38
N ALA A 94 -2.77 -2.72 -6.11
CA ALA A 94 -3.54 -3.88 -6.56
C ALA A 94 -3.12 -4.32 -7.97
N SER A 95 -2.74 -3.38 -8.84
CA SER A 95 -2.41 -3.63 -10.25
C SER A 95 -0.94 -4.01 -10.47
N GLY A 96 -0.03 -3.61 -9.59
CA GLY A 96 1.43 -3.71 -9.78
C GLY A 96 2.06 -2.57 -10.58
N ALA A 97 1.27 -1.62 -11.07
CA ALA A 97 1.76 -0.49 -11.87
C ALA A 97 2.85 0.32 -11.13
N SER A 98 2.75 0.42 -9.81
CA SER A 98 3.74 1.12 -8.98
C SER A 98 5.13 0.47 -9.02
N CYS A 99 5.25 -0.84 -9.26
CA CYS A 99 6.55 -1.51 -9.41
C CYS A 99 7.33 -0.92 -10.59
N THR A 100 6.70 -0.91 -11.76
CA THR A 100 7.30 -0.38 -13.00
C THR A 100 7.48 1.13 -12.93
N ALA A 101 6.51 1.86 -12.38
CA ALA A 101 6.57 3.31 -12.27
C ALA A 101 7.72 3.78 -11.37
N THR A 102 7.84 3.25 -10.16
CA THR A 102 8.91 3.65 -9.22
C THR A 102 10.30 3.29 -9.75
N GLN A 103 10.44 2.14 -10.40
CA GLN A 103 11.68 1.74 -11.04
C GLN A 103 12.07 2.70 -12.18
N LYS A 104 11.13 3.05 -13.08
CA LYS A 104 11.36 3.99 -14.19
C LYS A 104 11.72 5.39 -13.71
N LEU A 105 11.14 5.83 -12.62
CA LEU A 105 11.43 7.13 -11.99
C LEU A 105 12.72 7.12 -11.14
N GLY A 106 13.36 5.97 -10.97
CA GLY A 106 14.57 5.83 -10.17
C GLY A 106 14.37 5.98 -8.67
N MET A 107 13.14 5.86 -8.19
CA MET A 107 12.79 5.94 -6.77
C MET A 107 13.25 4.68 -6.02
N ARG A 108 13.40 4.79 -4.71
CA ARG A 108 13.43 3.64 -3.80
C ARG A 108 12.01 3.33 -3.36
N SER A 109 11.66 2.05 -3.29
CA SER A 109 10.31 1.70 -2.86
C SER A 109 10.23 0.35 -2.15
N VAL A 110 9.25 0.26 -1.25
CA VAL A 110 8.69 -1.01 -0.80
C VAL A 110 7.28 -1.08 -1.36
N ILE A 111 7.04 -1.99 -2.28
CA ILE A 111 5.75 -2.14 -2.96
C ILE A 111 5.02 -3.32 -2.36
N TYR A 112 3.86 -3.06 -1.78
CA TYR A 112 3.02 -4.07 -1.16
C TYR A 112 1.90 -4.47 -2.11
N ARG A 113 1.85 -5.76 -2.47
CA ARG A 113 0.73 -6.34 -3.22
C ARG A 113 -0.49 -6.40 -2.31
N GLU A 114 -1.53 -5.64 -2.63
CA GLU A 114 -2.78 -5.69 -1.89
C GLU A 114 -3.51 -7.01 -2.14
N VAL A 115 -3.93 -7.70 -1.07
CA VAL A 115 -4.67 -8.95 -1.16
C VAL A 115 -5.88 -8.95 -0.25
N GLY A 116 -7.05 -9.29 -0.78
CA GLY A 116 -8.28 -9.33 0.00
C GLY A 116 -9.32 -10.25 -0.63
N ALA A 117 -10.10 -10.88 0.24
CA ALA A 117 -11.27 -11.63 -0.12
C ALA A 117 -12.19 -11.71 1.09
N MET A 118 -13.43 -11.25 0.97
CA MET A 118 -14.44 -11.37 2.03
C MET A 118 -15.03 -12.79 2.10
N ASP A 119 -15.21 -13.43 0.95
CA ASP A 119 -15.71 -14.81 0.89
C ASP A 119 -14.60 -15.79 1.26
N ARG A 120 -14.83 -16.58 2.31
CA ARG A 120 -13.90 -17.60 2.81
C ARG A 120 -13.40 -18.54 1.70
N ARG A 121 -14.27 -18.91 0.77
CA ARG A 121 -13.96 -19.84 -0.33
C ARG A 121 -12.99 -19.25 -1.34
N ARG A 122 -12.85 -17.93 -1.38
CA ARG A 122 -11.94 -17.21 -2.28
C ARG A 122 -10.60 -16.88 -1.64
N VAL A 123 -10.45 -17.08 -0.33
CA VAL A 123 -9.22 -16.72 0.40
C VAL A 123 -8.00 -17.43 -0.17
N ASP A 124 -8.09 -18.75 -0.37
CA ASP A 124 -6.97 -19.54 -0.89
C ASP A 124 -6.59 -19.12 -2.31
N PHE A 125 -7.57 -18.90 -3.16
CA PHE A 125 -7.35 -18.43 -4.52
C PHE A 125 -6.71 -17.03 -4.56
N ALA A 126 -7.24 -16.09 -3.77
CA ALA A 126 -6.69 -14.73 -3.72
C ALA A 126 -5.26 -14.71 -3.18
N MET A 127 -4.98 -15.55 -2.16
CA MET A 127 -3.63 -15.67 -1.63
C MET A 127 -2.66 -16.23 -2.67
N HIS A 128 -3.04 -17.30 -3.36
CA HIS A 128 -2.21 -17.90 -4.41
C HIS A 128 -1.93 -16.93 -5.56
N GLN A 129 -2.91 -16.12 -5.96
CA GLN A 129 -2.67 -15.06 -6.95
C GLN A 129 -1.65 -14.03 -6.44
N ALA A 130 -1.79 -13.57 -5.18
CA ALA A 130 -0.86 -12.60 -4.61
C ALA A 130 0.57 -13.18 -4.47
N GLU A 131 0.71 -14.47 -4.16
CA GLU A 131 2.00 -15.17 -4.15
C GLU A 131 2.64 -15.19 -5.55
N ASN A 132 1.87 -15.51 -6.58
CA ASN A 132 2.36 -15.53 -7.97
C ASN A 132 2.77 -14.12 -8.44
N ASP A 133 1.92 -13.12 -8.18
CA ASP A 133 2.23 -11.72 -8.52
C ASP A 133 3.52 -11.27 -7.81
N LEU A 134 3.67 -11.57 -6.51
CA LEU A 134 4.86 -11.22 -5.74
C LEU A 134 6.12 -11.85 -6.32
N MET A 135 6.09 -13.13 -6.68
CA MET A 135 7.23 -13.82 -7.28
C MET A 135 7.58 -13.20 -8.63
N HIS A 136 6.57 -12.97 -9.48
CA HIS A 136 6.76 -12.33 -10.79
C HIS A 136 7.35 -10.93 -10.67
N TRP A 137 6.79 -10.07 -9.82
CA TRP A 137 7.30 -8.71 -9.62
C TRP A 137 8.74 -8.68 -9.09
N ARG A 138 9.10 -9.64 -8.23
CA ARG A 138 10.49 -9.76 -7.74
C ARG A 138 11.51 -10.05 -8.83
N GLU A 139 11.10 -10.77 -9.88
CA GLU A 139 11.95 -11.07 -11.03
C GLU A 139 12.13 -9.87 -11.97
N GLU A 140 11.15 -8.96 -11.99
CA GLU A 140 11.13 -7.81 -12.89
C GLU A 140 11.77 -6.55 -12.33
N VAL A 141 11.90 -6.43 -10.99
CA VAL A 141 12.39 -5.20 -10.36
C VAL A 141 13.88 -5.27 -10.03
N ASP A 142 14.52 -4.10 -10.03
CA ASP A 142 15.85 -3.92 -9.45
C ASP A 142 15.80 -4.04 -7.92
N SER A 143 16.16 -5.19 -7.39
CA SER A 143 16.13 -5.49 -5.95
C SER A 143 17.05 -4.60 -5.09
N SER A 144 17.97 -3.83 -5.70
CA SER A 144 18.78 -2.84 -4.99
C SER A 144 18.00 -1.58 -4.61
N ARG A 145 16.82 -1.37 -5.22
CA ARG A 145 15.98 -0.18 -5.04
C ARG A 145 14.54 -0.51 -4.66
N VAL A 146 13.99 -1.62 -5.17
CA VAL A 146 12.59 -2.00 -5.01
C VAL A 146 12.50 -3.30 -4.23
N THR A 147 11.76 -3.27 -3.12
CA THR A 147 11.42 -4.46 -2.34
C THR A 147 9.94 -4.75 -2.52
N ILE A 148 9.57 -6.02 -2.68
CA ILE A 148 8.16 -6.43 -2.81
C ILE A 148 7.69 -7.07 -1.51
N GLY A 149 6.50 -6.65 -1.04
CA GLY A 149 5.83 -7.14 0.15
C GLY A 149 4.36 -7.48 -0.11
N LEU A 150 3.62 -7.75 0.96
CA LEU A 150 2.18 -8.02 0.94
C LEU A 150 1.42 -7.05 1.83
N SER A 151 0.19 -6.74 1.44
CA SER A 151 -0.74 -5.96 2.27
C SER A 151 -2.12 -6.62 2.24
N PRO A 152 -2.57 -7.27 3.32
CA PRO A 152 -3.97 -7.65 3.40
C PRO A 152 -4.83 -6.39 3.40
N SER A 153 -5.94 -6.45 2.66
CA SER A 153 -6.93 -5.36 2.62
C SER A 153 -7.51 -5.08 4.01
N ALA A 154 -8.13 -3.92 4.19
CA ALA A 154 -8.74 -3.54 5.46
C ALA A 154 -9.75 -4.59 5.97
N VAL A 155 -9.99 -4.63 7.28
CA VAL A 155 -10.83 -5.64 7.93
C VAL A 155 -12.25 -5.75 7.36
N PHE A 156 -12.81 -4.67 6.86
CA PHE A 156 -14.13 -4.67 6.19
C PHE A 156 -14.11 -5.23 4.77
N ALA A 157 -12.93 -5.51 4.21
CA ALA A 157 -12.74 -6.04 2.86
C ALA A 157 -12.03 -7.40 2.82
N CYS A 158 -11.72 -7.96 4.00
CA CYS A 158 -10.85 -9.13 4.14
C CYS A 158 -11.45 -10.15 5.11
N HIS A 159 -11.58 -11.40 4.68
CA HIS A 159 -11.87 -12.49 5.62
C HIS A 159 -10.71 -12.61 6.61
N PRO A 160 -10.96 -12.81 7.92
CA PRO A 160 -9.91 -12.81 8.95
C PRO A 160 -8.79 -13.83 8.72
N GLU A 161 -9.09 -14.95 8.08
CA GLU A 161 -8.09 -15.96 7.74
C GLU A 161 -7.02 -15.45 6.76
N MET A 162 -7.31 -14.41 5.99
CA MET A 162 -6.33 -13.78 5.11
C MET A 162 -5.16 -13.19 5.91
N PHE A 163 -5.44 -12.55 7.05
CA PHE A 163 -4.38 -11.99 7.91
C PHE A 163 -3.38 -13.04 8.33
N ARG A 164 -3.87 -14.20 8.79
CA ARG A 164 -3.02 -15.32 9.18
C ARG A 164 -2.21 -15.86 8.00
N LYS A 165 -2.85 -16.07 6.84
CA LYS A 165 -2.16 -16.60 5.65
C LYS A 165 -1.08 -15.67 5.15
N VAL A 166 -1.36 -14.37 5.09
CA VAL A 166 -0.35 -13.36 4.71
C VAL A 166 0.82 -13.38 5.70
N ALA A 167 0.56 -13.38 7.01
CA ALA A 167 1.61 -13.39 8.01
C ALA A 167 2.47 -14.67 7.94
N GLN A 168 1.85 -15.84 7.76
CA GLN A 168 2.56 -17.13 7.62
C GLN A 168 3.44 -17.15 6.36
N PHE A 169 2.91 -16.71 5.23
CA PHE A 169 3.68 -16.62 4.00
C PHE A 169 4.81 -15.61 4.13
N ALA A 170 4.52 -14.42 4.66
CA ALA A 170 5.51 -13.37 4.84
C ALA A 170 6.68 -13.81 5.75
N LYS A 171 6.38 -14.54 6.81
CA LYS A 171 7.40 -15.12 7.70
C LYS A 171 8.25 -16.17 6.98
N LYS A 172 7.61 -17.06 6.22
CA LYS A 172 8.29 -18.11 5.46
C LYS A 172 9.24 -17.55 4.38
N GLU A 173 8.77 -16.56 3.62
CA GLU A 173 9.47 -15.99 2.47
C GLU A 173 10.28 -14.72 2.81
N ASN A 174 10.30 -14.33 4.09
CA ASN A 174 10.96 -13.11 4.59
C ASN A 174 10.56 -11.84 3.80
N VAL A 175 9.25 -11.61 3.66
CA VAL A 175 8.69 -10.44 2.99
C VAL A 175 8.10 -9.43 3.98
N PRO A 176 8.22 -8.12 3.72
CA PRO A 176 7.55 -7.12 4.53
C PRO A 176 6.03 -7.16 4.35
N VAL A 177 5.30 -6.81 5.41
CA VAL A 177 3.83 -6.71 5.43
C VAL A 177 3.43 -5.30 5.82
N ALA A 178 2.47 -4.71 5.10
CA ALA A 178 1.79 -3.49 5.52
C ALA A 178 0.36 -3.82 5.94
N LEU A 179 -0.04 -3.39 7.14
CA LEU A 179 -1.39 -3.56 7.68
C LEU A 179 -2.07 -2.21 7.81
N ARG A 180 -3.20 -2.04 7.12
CA ARG A 180 -4.06 -0.89 7.30
C ARG A 180 -5.16 -1.22 8.29
N LEU A 181 -5.12 -0.60 9.47
CA LEU A 181 -6.02 -0.92 10.59
C LEU A 181 -6.46 0.34 11.31
N ALA A 182 -7.73 0.37 11.72
CA ALA A 182 -8.31 1.45 12.51
C ALA A 182 -8.23 2.84 11.85
N GLY A 183 -8.35 2.88 10.53
CA GLY A 183 -8.22 4.11 9.73
C GLY A 183 -9.33 5.13 9.96
N ASP A 184 -10.50 4.69 10.42
CA ASP A 184 -11.63 5.57 10.70
C ASP A 184 -12.59 4.96 11.73
N ARG A 185 -13.58 5.77 12.15
CA ARG A 185 -14.60 5.36 13.11
C ARG A 185 -15.52 4.29 12.54
N GLU A 186 -15.85 4.36 11.25
CA GLU A 186 -16.78 3.40 10.62
C GLU A 186 -16.19 1.99 10.59
N GLU A 187 -14.87 1.86 10.41
CA GLU A 187 -14.16 0.59 10.53
C GLU A 187 -14.18 0.08 11.98
N CYS A 188 -13.94 0.96 12.95
CA CYS A 188 -13.97 0.59 14.36
C CYS A 188 -15.38 0.11 14.79
N ASP A 189 -16.42 0.80 14.34
CA ASP A 189 -17.82 0.44 14.61
C ASP A 189 -18.20 -0.87 13.91
N PHE A 190 -17.70 -1.07 12.67
CA PHE A 190 -17.88 -2.34 11.94
C PHE A 190 -17.32 -3.52 12.74
N VAL A 191 -16.09 -3.43 13.21
CA VAL A 191 -15.46 -4.53 13.94
C VAL A 191 -16.14 -4.75 15.28
N ARG A 192 -16.39 -3.68 16.04
CA ARG A 192 -16.88 -3.78 17.41
C ARG A 192 -18.34 -4.19 17.49
N TYR A 193 -19.18 -3.59 16.67
CA TYR A 193 -20.64 -3.70 16.77
C TYR A 193 -21.29 -4.46 15.63
N GLY A 194 -20.57 -4.78 14.57
CA GLY A 194 -21.10 -5.41 13.37
C GLY A 194 -22.02 -4.51 12.55
N SER A 195 -22.08 -3.23 12.86
CA SER A 195 -22.98 -2.25 12.22
C SER A 195 -22.20 -1.01 11.79
N SER A 196 -22.12 -0.81 10.48
CA SER A 196 -21.61 0.41 9.86
C SER A 196 -22.01 0.40 8.38
N PRO A 197 -21.77 1.46 7.60
CA PRO A 197 -21.99 1.44 6.17
C PRO A 197 -21.29 0.26 5.45
N PHE A 198 -20.16 -0.22 5.98
CA PHE A 198 -19.47 -1.41 5.44
C PHE A 198 -20.28 -2.70 5.57
N SER A 199 -21.08 -2.87 6.63
CA SER A 199 -21.90 -4.07 6.81
C SER A 199 -23.04 -4.15 5.80
N VAL A 200 -23.64 -3.04 5.43
CA VAL A 200 -24.70 -2.98 4.40
C VAL A 200 -24.15 -3.40 3.04
N HIS A 201 -22.93 -2.96 2.75
CA HIS A 201 -22.28 -3.26 1.47
C HIS A 201 -21.78 -4.69 1.35
N SER A 202 -21.33 -5.29 2.44
CA SER A 202 -20.93 -6.71 2.47
C SER A 202 -22.13 -7.64 2.23
N MET A 203 -23.36 -7.17 2.52
CA MET A 203 -24.61 -7.89 2.30
C MET A 203 -25.18 -7.73 0.89
N ASP A 204 -24.56 -6.95 0.00
CA ASP A 204 -25.07 -6.79 -1.37
C ASP A 204 -24.79 -8.05 -2.21
N THR A 205 -25.76 -8.97 -2.14
CA THR A 205 -25.75 -10.26 -2.85
C THR A 205 -25.83 -10.14 -4.37
N LYS A 206 -26.14 -8.95 -4.90
CA LYS A 206 -26.22 -8.72 -6.36
C LYS A 206 -24.88 -8.89 -7.08
N ARG A 207 -23.78 -8.91 -6.33
CA ARG A 207 -22.41 -9.12 -6.87
C ARG A 207 -21.95 -10.58 -6.82
N GLY A 208 -22.84 -11.55 -6.56
CA GLY A 208 -22.51 -12.98 -6.56
C GLY A 208 -21.68 -13.45 -5.36
N PHE A 209 -21.63 -12.69 -4.29
CA PHE A 209 -21.03 -13.11 -3.02
C PHE A 209 -22.04 -13.97 -2.26
N VAL A 210 -21.93 -15.27 -2.37
CA VAL A 210 -22.95 -16.22 -1.87
C VAL A 210 -22.75 -16.59 -0.40
N GLU A 211 -21.61 -16.31 0.20
CA GLU A 211 -21.32 -16.64 1.61
C GLU A 211 -20.38 -15.63 2.26
N ILE A 212 -20.77 -14.38 2.34
CA ILE A 212 -20.18 -13.53 3.37
C ILE A 212 -21.02 -13.80 4.63
N PRO A 213 -20.45 -14.43 5.65
CA PRO A 213 -21.18 -14.59 6.91
C PRO A 213 -21.54 -13.19 7.42
N PRO A 214 -22.74 -13.00 8.00
CA PRO A 214 -23.05 -11.75 8.63
C PRO A 214 -21.95 -11.44 9.64
N TRP A 215 -21.39 -10.25 9.57
CA TRP A 215 -20.34 -9.86 10.50
C TRP A 215 -20.93 -9.83 11.91
N LEU A 216 -20.45 -10.70 12.75
CA LEU A 216 -20.88 -10.75 14.13
C LEU A 216 -20.11 -9.71 14.95
N PRO A 217 -20.76 -8.96 15.84
CA PRO A 217 -20.10 -8.05 16.77
C PRO A 217 -18.96 -8.76 17.51
N THR A 218 -17.76 -8.22 17.43
CA THR A 218 -16.60 -8.82 18.11
C THR A 218 -16.34 -8.21 19.49
N GLY A 219 -16.89 -7.02 19.77
CA GLY A 219 -16.67 -6.28 21.00
C GLY A 219 -15.25 -5.71 21.14
N THR A 220 -14.38 -5.90 20.12
CA THR A 220 -12.97 -5.51 20.19
C THR A 220 -12.61 -4.40 19.19
N THR A 221 -11.35 -3.97 19.18
CA THR A 221 -10.83 -2.98 18.21
C THR A 221 -10.30 -3.68 16.94
N PRO A 222 -10.18 -2.98 15.79
CA PRO A 222 -9.58 -3.55 14.59
C PRO A 222 -8.18 -4.12 14.82
N VAL A 223 -7.35 -3.44 15.63
CA VAL A 223 -5.99 -3.90 15.95
C VAL A 223 -6.02 -5.22 16.74
N ASN A 224 -6.83 -5.28 17.82
CA ASN A 224 -6.95 -6.52 18.60
C ASN A 224 -7.60 -7.65 17.78
N TYR A 225 -8.52 -7.32 16.89
CA TYR A 225 -9.10 -8.29 15.97
C TYR A 225 -8.03 -8.89 15.06
N ALA A 226 -7.24 -8.06 14.39
CA ALA A 226 -6.13 -8.51 13.54
C ALA A 226 -5.08 -9.30 14.33
N LEU A 227 -4.75 -8.87 15.55
CA LEU A 227 -3.85 -9.58 16.46
C LEU A 227 -4.36 -11.01 16.78
N ASN A 228 -5.63 -11.13 17.11
CA ASN A 228 -6.26 -12.42 17.43
C ASN A 228 -6.26 -13.38 16.21
N TRP A 229 -6.22 -12.84 15.01
CA TRP A 229 -6.12 -13.60 13.76
C TRP A 229 -4.70 -13.79 13.24
N GLY A 230 -3.68 -13.45 14.04
CA GLY A 230 -2.27 -13.72 13.74
C GLY A 230 -1.64 -12.77 12.73
N ALA A 231 -2.23 -11.57 12.50
CA ALA A 231 -1.71 -10.62 11.52
C ALA A 231 -0.27 -10.14 11.80
N PHE A 232 0.17 -10.23 13.06
CA PHE A 232 1.48 -9.77 13.52
C PHE A 232 2.50 -10.90 13.76
N GLU A 233 2.25 -12.10 13.24
CA GLU A 233 3.17 -13.23 13.39
C GLU A 233 4.40 -13.16 12.46
N SER A 234 4.44 -12.24 11.52
CA SER A 234 5.62 -11.94 10.70
C SER A 234 6.56 -10.98 11.41
N ASP A 235 7.86 -11.09 11.16
CA ASP A 235 8.88 -10.30 11.84
C ASP A 235 9.02 -8.86 11.28
N ASN A 236 8.50 -8.60 10.07
CA ASN A 236 8.60 -7.30 9.40
C ASN A 236 7.21 -6.79 9.03
N VAL A 237 6.54 -6.18 10.02
CA VAL A 237 5.18 -5.66 9.88
C VAL A 237 5.16 -4.16 10.14
N MET A 238 4.66 -3.40 9.18
CA MET A 238 4.34 -1.99 9.31
C MET A 238 2.83 -1.83 9.46
N MET A 239 2.39 -1.13 10.48
CA MET A 239 0.98 -0.75 10.66
C MET A 239 0.82 0.71 10.27
N VAL A 240 -0.19 1.00 9.45
CA VAL A 240 -0.55 2.34 8.97
C VAL A 240 -1.97 2.71 9.41
N HIS A 241 -2.16 4.02 9.71
CA HIS A 241 -3.32 4.74 10.25
C HIS A 241 -3.49 4.74 11.75
#